data_dbdadb1c8ff41582defecbc38c86fc60
#
_entry.id   dbdadb1c8ff41582defecbc38c86fc60
#
_cell.length_a   1.000
_cell.length_b   1.000
_cell.length_c   1.000
_cell.angle_alpha   90.00
_cell.angle_beta   90.00
_cell.angle_gamma   90.00
#
_symmetry.space_group_name_H-M   'P 1'
#
loop_
_entity.id
_entity.type
_entity.pdbx_description
1 polymer ?
#
loop_
_entity_poly.entity_id
_entity_poly.type
_entity_poly.pdbx_seq_one_letter_code
_entity_poly.pdbx_strand_id
1 'polypeptide(L)'
;MRYPILDGFRGFFLITMMGVHLNQVLQTRIGHLSPGLISFGDGANGFVFMSGLVVSLVYGGKLVRGSPAAMYKAIWGRLLTIYTYHAGLVLILLTAAMILGTGGGMLLRPYWEHPVAFTGASLLLLTCSHDMGILAMYLYFVAATPFFLILFHRGYILPAAAISLTLWALGQMPFAGMAFDRAGAVLGRLGYEVSFDLGFNLLGWQLIYVLGLYVGYRLVTRSVDFSVLQGRQYELTFYICVAAFLLFAMLRQIIVFDLISARFSHHFNHELFHRQNLSVIHFASFLVDLYMLTWLAQAGPSARSAVTRRAAEALRWFFTRSFLVFLGQHSLQVFAWHVLVLYAAILLTHGQPIGEISGSLVILGAVASLFIPAGLHAAYRKRQKGRAIPAHALDVPASHEQEWPRFRQSAA
;
A
#
# COMPACT_ATOMS: atom_id res chain seq x y z
N MET A 1 16.10 -13.30 3.60
CA MET A 1 16.01 -13.21 2.12
C MET A 1 15.40 -11.88 1.76
N ARG A 2 15.94 -11.18 0.79
CA ARG A 2 15.39 -9.95 0.23
C ARG A 2 14.99 -10.22 -1.22
N TYR A 3 13.83 -9.79 -1.61
CA TYR A 3 13.32 -9.96 -2.98
C TYR A 3 13.27 -8.58 -3.65
N PRO A 4 14.25 -8.21 -4.51
CA PRO A 4 14.32 -6.89 -5.11
C PRO A 4 13.05 -6.49 -5.86
N ILE A 5 12.40 -7.45 -6.52
CA ILE A 5 11.15 -7.22 -7.26
C ILE A 5 10.00 -6.73 -6.34
N LEU A 6 9.93 -7.23 -5.09
CA LEU A 6 8.91 -6.79 -4.13
C LEU A 6 9.17 -5.35 -3.65
N ASP A 7 10.45 -5.01 -3.42
CA ASP A 7 10.82 -3.62 -3.12
C ASP A 7 10.52 -2.72 -4.33
N GLY A 8 10.77 -3.20 -5.56
CA GLY A 8 10.44 -2.47 -6.79
C GLY A 8 8.95 -2.17 -6.93
N PHE A 9 8.07 -3.14 -6.68
CA PHE A 9 6.62 -2.91 -6.66
C PHE A 9 6.22 -1.86 -5.62
N ARG A 10 6.78 -1.92 -4.41
CA ARG A 10 6.49 -0.91 -3.37
C ARG A 10 6.95 0.48 -3.78
N GLY A 11 8.12 0.60 -4.40
CA GLY A 11 8.60 1.87 -4.95
C GLY A 11 7.70 2.41 -6.05
N PHE A 12 7.24 1.55 -6.96
CA PHE A 12 6.29 1.91 -8.00
C PHE A 12 4.96 2.41 -7.42
N PHE A 13 4.39 1.72 -6.43
CA PHE A 13 3.15 2.17 -5.79
C PHE A 13 3.31 3.53 -5.11
N LEU A 14 4.45 3.85 -4.52
CA LEU A 14 4.70 5.16 -3.92
C LEU A 14 4.77 6.28 -4.98
N ILE A 15 5.39 6.01 -6.13
CA ILE A 15 5.42 6.96 -7.26
C ILE A 15 4.02 7.19 -7.81
N THR A 16 3.27 6.12 -8.06
CA THR A 16 1.90 6.23 -8.60
C THR A 16 0.95 6.91 -7.61
N MET A 17 1.07 6.63 -6.31
CA MET A 17 0.28 7.32 -5.27
C MET A 17 0.56 8.83 -5.26
N MET A 18 1.83 9.26 -5.35
CA MET A 18 2.17 10.68 -5.45
C MET A 18 1.52 11.34 -6.66
N GLY A 19 1.62 10.69 -7.83
CA GLY A 19 1.01 11.21 -9.07
C GLY A 19 -0.50 11.32 -8.98
N VAL A 20 -1.17 10.28 -8.47
CA VAL A 20 -2.64 10.24 -8.33
C VAL A 20 -3.15 11.32 -7.38
N HIS A 21 -2.57 11.42 -6.19
CA HIS A 21 -3.05 12.36 -5.18
C HIS A 21 -2.82 13.81 -5.62
N LEU A 22 -1.67 14.14 -6.19
CA LEU A 22 -1.45 15.47 -6.77
C LEU A 22 -2.38 15.75 -7.94
N ASN A 23 -2.69 14.76 -8.77
CA ASN A 23 -3.55 14.96 -9.92
C ASN A 23 -5.03 15.19 -9.56
N GLN A 24 -5.47 14.77 -8.38
CA GLN A 24 -6.81 15.14 -7.87
C GLN A 24 -6.98 16.65 -7.77
N VAL A 25 -5.88 17.37 -7.53
CA VAL A 25 -5.85 18.83 -7.41
C VAL A 25 -5.43 19.50 -8.73
N LEU A 26 -4.35 19.01 -9.35
CA LEU A 26 -3.70 19.67 -10.49
C LEU A 26 -4.36 19.38 -11.84
N GLN A 27 -5.14 18.26 -11.93
CA GLN A 27 -5.94 17.85 -13.08
C GLN A 27 -5.16 17.84 -14.42
N THR A 28 -3.96 17.28 -14.43
CA THR A 28 -3.08 17.18 -15.60
C THR A 28 -3.25 15.87 -16.36
N ARG A 29 -2.91 15.83 -17.64
CA ARG A 29 -2.93 14.60 -18.46
C ARG A 29 -1.93 13.54 -17.97
N ILE A 30 -0.77 13.95 -17.48
CA ILE A 30 0.24 13.03 -16.90
C ILE A 30 -0.33 12.25 -15.70
N GLY A 31 -1.14 12.89 -14.88
CA GLY A 31 -1.77 12.25 -13.75
C GLY A 31 -2.83 11.21 -14.14
N HIS A 32 -3.38 11.29 -15.35
CA HIS A 32 -4.30 10.27 -15.88
C HIS A 32 -3.61 8.94 -16.25
N LEU A 33 -2.28 8.85 -16.26
CA LEU A 33 -1.53 7.61 -16.44
C LEU A 33 -1.52 6.71 -15.19
N SER A 34 -2.51 6.86 -14.32
CA SER A 34 -2.63 6.06 -13.10
C SER A 34 -3.27 4.69 -13.36
N PRO A 35 -2.75 3.61 -12.76
CA PRO A 35 -3.35 2.27 -12.85
C PRO A 35 -4.82 2.21 -12.45
N GLY A 36 -5.23 2.95 -11.41
CA GLY A 36 -6.62 2.99 -10.93
C GLY A 36 -7.62 3.66 -11.88
N LEU A 37 -7.13 4.36 -12.92
CA LEU A 37 -7.97 4.86 -14.01
C LEU A 37 -8.13 3.85 -15.14
N ILE A 38 -7.23 2.86 -15.22
CA ILE A 38 -7.27 1.82 -16.27
C ILE A 38 -8.26 0.73 -15.88
N SER A 39 -8.23 0.26 -14.61
CA SER A 39 -9.07 -0.81 -14.11
C SER A 39 -9.57 -0.47 -12.68
N PHE A 40 -10.30 -1.38 -12.03
CA PHE A 40 -10.73 -1.22 -10.63
C PHE A 40 -9.62 -1.57 -9.62
N GLY A 41 -8.54 -2.23 -10.04
CA GLY A 41 -7.33 -2.41 -9.24
C GLY A 41 -6.51 -1.12 -9.19
N ASP A 42 -6.07 -0.72 -8.01
CA ASP A 42 -5.27 0.49 -7.83
C ASP A 42 -3.97 0.27 -7.04
N GLY A 43 -3.13 1.31 -6.98
CA GLY A 43 -1.87 1.25 -6.25
C GLY A 43 -2.03 0.99 -4.75
N ALA A 44 -3.14 1.39 -4.14
CA ALA A 44 -3.40 1.14 -2.72
C ALA A 44 -3.65 -0.34 -2.45
N ASN A 45 -4.40 -1.04 -3.33
CA ASN A 45 -4.64 -2.49 -3.21
C ASN A 45 -3.31 -3.25 -3.22
N GLY A 46 -2.45 -2.96 -4.21
CA GLY A 46 -1.12 -3.54 -4.31
C GLY A 46 -0.23 -3.19 -3.12
N PHE A 47 -0.25 -1.94 -2.66
CA PHE A 47 0.55 -1.49 -1.53
C PHE A 47 0.15 -2.17 -0.22
N VAL A 48 -1.15 -2.34 0.06
CA VAL A 48 -1.67 -3.01 1.25
C VAL A 48 -1.33 -4.49 1.24
N PHE A 49 -1.52 -5.18 0.10
CA PHE A 49 -1.10 -6.57 -0.08
C PHE A 49 0.40 -6.76 0.16
N MET A 50 1.23 -5.95 -0.50
CA MET A 50 2.68 -6.00 -0.36
C MET A 50 3.14 -5.70 1.07
N SER A 51 2.41 -4.83 1.78
CA SER A 51 2.67 -4.55 3.18
C SER A 51 2.44 -5.78 4.04
N GLY A 52 1.33 -6.50 3.87
CA GLY A 52 1.05 -7.77 4.55
C GLY A 52 2.11 -8.83 4.24
N LEU A 53 2.44 -9.00 2.94
CA LEU A 53 3.44 -9.95 2.48
C LEU A 53 4.82 -9.71 3.12
N VAL A 54 5.33 -8.47 3.06
CA VAL A 54 6.64 -8.12 3.62
C VAL A 54 6.65 -8.22 5.14
N VAL A 55 5.57 -7.80 5.81
CA VAL A 55 5.39 -7.96 7.26
C VAL A 55 5.50 -9.44 7.65
N SER A 56 4.85 -10.33 6.90
CA SER A 56 4.93 -11.76 7.15
C SER A 56 6.32 -12.34 6.85
N LEU A 57 7.00 -11.91 5.79
CA LEU A 57 8.38 -12.33 5.52
C LEU A 57 9.32 -11.98 6.69
N VAL A 58 9.14 -10.82 7.30
CA VAL A 58 9.99 -10.35 8.41
C VAL A 58 9.58 -11.00 9.74
N TYR A 59 8.31 -10.87 10.12
CA TYR A 59 7.85 -11.25 11.47
C TYR A 59 7.39 -12.71 11.54
N GLY A 60 6.79 -13.24 10.47
CA GLY A 60 6.58 -14.67 10.33
C GLY A 60 7.91 -15.42 10.31
N GLY A 61 8.95 -14.85 9.68
CA GLY A 61 10.30 -15.40 9.77
C GLY A 61 10.87 -15.45 11.19
N LYS A 62 10.55 -14.48 12.07
CA LYS A 62 10.93 -14.49 13.48
C LYS A 62 10.12 -15.51 14.28
N LEU A 63 8.84 -15.71 13.94
CA LEU A 63 7.99 -16.72 14.56
C LEU A 63 8.48 -18.13 14.23
N VAL A 64 8.73 -18.43 12.96
CA VAL A 64 9.08 -19.78 12.47
C VAL A 64 10.50 -20.20 12.89
N ARG A 65 11.46 -19.25 12.84
CA ARG A 65 12.89 -19.52 13.16
C ARG A 65 13.29 -19.16 14.59
N GLY A 66 12.41 -18.50 15.34
CA GLY A 66 12.68 -18.02 16.69
C GLY A 66 11.55 -18.40 17.64
N SER A 67 10.84 -17.39 18.15
CA SER A 67 9.77 -17.60 19.12
C SER A 67 8.64 -16.58 18.93
N PRO A 68 7.43 -16.86 19.44
CA PRO A 68 6.35 -15.88 19.49
C PRO A 68 6.77 -14.57 20.18
N ALA A 69 7.55 -14.65 21.27
CA ALA A 69 8.04 -13.48 22.00
C ALA A 69 8.94 -12.59 21.13
N ALA A 70 9.84 -13.18 20.32
CA ALA A 70 10.70 -12.46 19.40
C ALA A 70 9.88 -11.76 18.28
N MET A 71 8.83 -12.41 17.82
CA MET A 71 7.86 -11.82 16.87
C MET A 71 7.13 -10.62 17.49
N TYR A 72 6.52 -10.80 18.67
CA TYR A 72 5.80 -9.71 19.38
C TYR A 72 6.68 -8.49 19.63
N LYS A 73 7.89 -8.71 20.19
CA LYS A 73 8.85 -7.62 20.44
C LYS A 73 9.16 -6.82 19.16
N ALA A 74 9.35 -7.53 18.05
CA ALA A 74 9.68 -6.88 16.79
C ALA A 74 8.49 -6.13 16.16
N ILE A 75 7.27 -6.68 16.27
CA ILE A 75 6.04 -6.01 15.80
C ILE A 75 5.77 -4.78 16.64
N TRP A 76 5.92 -4.84 17.97
CA TRP A 76 5.76 -3.69 18.86
C TRP A 76 6.73 -2.56 18.49
N GLY A 77 8.00 -2.87 18.29
CA GLY A 77 8.97 -1.86 17.80
C GLY A 77 8.60 -1.26 16.44
N ARG A 78 7.98 -2.05 15.56
CA ARG A 78 7.49 -1.55 14.27
C ARG A 78 6.28 -0.64 14.44
N LEU A 79 5.31 -1.03 15.26
CA LEU A 79 4.14 -0.21 15.60
C LEU A 79 4.55 1.15 16.14
N LEU A 80 5.46 1.16 17.12
CA LEU A 80 5.97 2.40 17.68
C LEU A 80 6.64 3.29 16.62
N THR A 81 7.45 2.68 15.73
CA THR A 81 8.09 3.43 14.63
C THR A 81 7.04 4.05 13.69
N ILE A 82 6.01 3.31 13.30
CA ILE A 82 4.98 3.82 12.39
C ILE A 82 4.14 4.89 13.09
N TYR A 83 3.79 4.66 14.36
CA TYR A 83 3.03 5.62 15.17
C TYR A 83 3.79 6.95 15.36
N THR A 84 5.11 6.92 15.57
CA THR A 84 5.90 8.15 15.66
C THR A 84 5.89 8.96 14.36
N TYR A 85 5.89 8.32 13.19
CA TYR A 85 5.70 9.01 11.92
C TYR A 85 4.29 9.59 11.78
N HIS A 86 3.26 8.82 12.16
CA HIS A 86 1.87 9.29 12.14
C HIS A 86 1.69 10.50 13.06
N ALA A 87 2.10 10.39 14.32
CA ALA A 87 2.00 11.48 15.29
C ALA A 87 2.80 12.72 14.84
N GLY A 88 4.00 12.51 14.29
CA GLY A 88 4.81 13.59 13.74
C GLY A 88 4.09 14.34 12.60
N LEU A 89 3.45 13.63 11.67
CA LEU A 89 2.66 14.25 10.61
C LEU A 89 1.47 15.03 11.17
N VAL A 90 0.71 14.44 12.10
CA VAL A 90 -0.43 15.12 12.76
C VAL A 90 0.03 16.43 13.41
N LEU A 91 1.14 16.42 14.16
CA LEU A 91 1.66 17.62 14.81
C LEU A 91 2.19 18.66 13.83
N ILE A 92 2.82 18.26 12.74
CA ILE A 92 3.24 19.18 11.65
C ILE A 92 2.02 19.86 11.04
N LEU A 93 0.96 19.10 10.73
CA LEU A 93 -0.26 19.65 10.14
C LEU A 93 -1.01 20.56 11.11
N LEU A 94 -1.08 20.19 12.41
CA LEU A 94 -1.61 21.07 13.46
C LEU A 94 -0.83 22.39 13.50
N THR A 95 0.50 22.33 13.52
CA THR A 95 1.35 23.52 13.56
C THR A 95 1.11 24.39 12.33
N ALA A 96 1.04 23.80 11.14
CA ALA A 96 0.71 24.50 9.90
C ALA A 96 -0.67 25.17 9.97
N ALA A 97 -1.67 24.46 10.50
CA ALA A 97 -3.03 24.98 10.69
C ALA A 97 -3.06 26.17 11.68
N MET A 98 -2.31 26.10 12.79
CA MET A 98 -2.22 27.20 13.75
C MET A 98 -1.52 28.44 13.19
N ILE A 99 -0.54 28.25 12.29
CA ILE A 99 0.17 29.37 11.66
C ILE A 99 -0.68 30.01 10.55
N LEU A 100 -1.33 29.19 9.71
CA LEU A 100 -2.05 29.65 8.52
C LEU A 100 -3.51 30.06 8.84
N GLY A 101 -4.11 29.53 9.90
CA GLY A 101 -5.52 29.75 10.25
C GLY A 101 -6.43 29.45 9.03
N THR A 102 -7.33 30.39 8.72
CA THR A 102 -8.24 30.27 7.56
C THR A 102 -7.50 30.20 6.21
N GLY A 103 -6.26 30.71 6.13
CA GLY A 103 -5.40 30.59 4.93
C GLY A 103 -5.02 29.14 4.60
N GLY A 104 -5.14 28.21 5.55
CA GLY A 104 -4.98 26.77 5.33
C GLY A 104 -6.12 26.12 4.55
N GLY A 105 -7.18 26.85 4.27
CA GLY A 105 -8.34 26.36 3.49
C GLY A 105 -9.05 25.17 4.11
N MET A 106 -9.86 24.48 3.30
CA MET A 106 -10.63 23.29 3.72
C MET A 106 -9.75 22.14 4.21
N LEU A 107 -8.53 22.04 3.71
CA LEU A 107 -7.62 20.93 4.02
C LEU A 107 -7.18 20.92 5.49
N LEU A 108 -6.88 22.10 6.04
CA LEU A 108 -6.44 22.24 7.45
C LEU A 108 -7.58 22.69 8.38
N ARG A 109 -8.79 22.91 7.84
CA ARG A 109 -9.96 23.37 8.56
C ARG A 109 -10.22 22.60 9.87
N PRO A 110 -10.23 21.25 9.91
CA PRO A 110 -10.51 20.53 11.15
C PRO A 110 -9.50 20.81 12.27
N TYR A 111 -8.25 21.11 11.90
CA TYR A 111 -7.20 21.40 12.89
C TYR A 111 -7.31 22.79 13.50
N TRP A 112 -7.79 23.81 12.78
CA TRP A 112 -7.89 25.16 13.35
C TRP A 112 -9.30 25.45 13.90
N GLU A 113 -10.36 24.78 13.44
CA GLU A 113 -11.69 24.89 14.07
C GLU A 113 -11.81 24.12 15.38
N HIS A 114 -11.29 22.88 15.42
CA HIS A 114 -11.37 22.00 16.58
C HIS A 114 -9.99 21.41 16.94
N PRO A 115 -8.98 22.23 17.25
CA PRO A 115 -7.58 21.80 17.36
C PRO A 115 -7.37 20.65 18.33
N VAL A 116 -7.97 20.72 19.52
CA VAL A 116 -7.82 19.70 20.56
C VAL A 116 -8.57 18.41 20.19
N ALA A 117 -9.84 18.54 19.78
CA ALA A 117 -10.71 17.40 19.50
C ALA A 117 -10.22 16.63 18.26
N PHE A 118 -9.94 17.34 17.15
CA PHE A 118 -9.49 16.69 15.92
C PHE A 118 -8.09 16.11 16.04
N THR A 119 -7.15 16.83 16.67
CA THR A 119 -5.79 16.32 16.92
C THR A 119 -5.82 15.12 17.85
N GLY A 120 -6.60 15.18 18.94
CA GLY A 120 -6.78 14.05 19.87
C GLY A 120 -7.35 12.82 19.17
N ALA A 121 -8.43 12.99 18.40
CA ALA A 121 -9.02 11.89 17.61
C ALA A 121 -8.04 11.33 16.56
N SER A 122 -7.24 12.19 15.91
CA SER A 122 -6.21 11.76 14.94
C SER A 122 -5.07 10.98 15.61
N LEU A 123 -4.59 11.41 16.76
CA LEU A 123 -3.58 10.69 17.55
C LEU A 123 -4.12 9.36 18.09
N LEU A 124 -5.42 9.27 18.38
CA LEU A 124 -6.10 8.02 18.77
C LEU A 124 -6.45 7.13 17.56
N LEU A 125 -6.08 7.54 16.34
CA LEU A 125 -6.34 6.82 15.10
C LEU A 125 -7.84 6.67 14.76
N LEU A 126 -8.71 7.49 15.32
CA LEU A 126 -10.16 7.46 15.08
C LEU A 126 -10.56 8.25 13.83
N THR A 127 -9.77 9.24 13.47
CA THR A 127 -9.91 10.04 12.25
C THR A 127 -8.53 10.35 11.67
N CYS A 128 -8.49 10.89 10.49
CA CYS A 128 -7.25 11.36 9.88
C CYS A 128 -7.52 12.49 8.88
N SER A 129 -6.48 13.27 8.63
CA SER A 129 -6.49 14.19 7.50
C SER A 129 -6.50 13.43 6.18
N HIS A 130 -6.92 14.12 5.13
CA HIS A 130 -6.92 13.59 3.76
C HIS A 130 -5.59 12.91 3.41
N ASP A 131 -5.64 11.75 2.74
CA ASP A 131 -4.48 10.95 2.32
C ASP A 131 -3.56 10.39 3.43
N MET A 132 -3.89 10.60 4.71
CA MET A 132 -3.17 9.95 5.82
C MET A 132 -3.78 8.61 6.26
N GLY A 133 -4.99 8.30 5.82
CA GLY A 133 -5.77 7.13 6.27
C GLY A 133 -5.08 5.80 6.08
N ILE A 134 -4.31 5.63 5.00
CA ILE A 134 -3.58 4.38 4.75
C ILE A 134 -2.52 4.09 5.83
N LEU A 135 -1.94 5.13 6.46
CA LEU A 135 -0.97 4.97 7.54
C LEU A 135 -1.63 4.53 8.84
N ALA A 136 -2.78 5.15 9.19
CA ALA A 136 -3.59 4.76 10.33
C ALA A 136 -4.14 3.33 10.16
N MET A 137 -4.70 3.01 8.99
CA MET A 137 -5.15 1.68 8.63
C MET A 137 -4.02 0.64 8.76
N TYR A 138 -2.81 0.98 8.32
CA TYR A 138 -1.65 0.10 8.42
C TYR A 138 -1.24 -0.18 9.87
N LEU A 139 -1.39 0.79 10.78
CA LEU A 139 -1.16 0.57 12.21
C LEU A 139 -2.11 -0.49 12.79
N TYR A 140 -3.40 -0.41 12.48
CA TYR A 140 -4.38 -1.43 12.87
C TYR A 140 -4.02 -2.82 12.33
N PHE A 141 -3.61 -2.90 11.06
CA PHE A 141 -3.28 -4.17 10.43
C PHE A 141 -1.99 -4.78 11.00
N VAL A 142 -0.97 -3.97 11.26
CA VAL A 142 0.25 -4.46 11.92
C VAL A 142 -0.04 -4.91 13.36
N ALA A 143 -0.95 -4.24 14.08
CA ALA A 143 -1.39 -4.66 15.41
C ALA A 143 -2.13 -6.00 15.39
N ALA A 144 -2.95 -6.27 14.35
CA ALA A 144 -3.65 -7.55 14.17
C ALA A 144 -2.74 -8.69 13.64
N THR A 145 -1.56 -8.37 13.12
CA THR A 145 -0.64 -9.34 12.50
C THR A 145 -0.30 -10.54 13.39
N PRO A 146 0.03 -10.38 14.71
CA PRO A 146 0.37 -11.54 15.55
C PRO A 146 -0.73 -12.57 15.61
N PHE A 147 -1.99 -12.12 15.68
CA PHE A 147 -3.15 -13.02 15.72
C PHE A 147 -3.20 -13.91 14.47
N PHE A 148 -3.13 -13.35 13.28
CA PHE A 148 -3.18 -14.13 12.03
C PHE A 148 -1.93 -15.02 11.86
N LEU A 149 -0.73 -14.52 12.18
CA LEU A 149 0.50 -15.31 12.06
C LEU A 149 0.49 -16.53 13.01
N ILE A 150 -0.08 -16.39 14.23
CA ILE A 150 -0.21 -17.51 15.17
C ILE A 150 -1.23 -18.53 14.65
N LEU A 151 -2.36 -18.09 14.09
CA LEU A 151 -3.33 -18.98 13.46
C LEU A 151 -2.68 -19.80 12.32
N PHE A 152 -1.96 -19.12 11.42
CA PHE A 152 -1.23 -19.80 10.33
C PHE A 152 -0.19 -20.77 10.86
N HIS A 153 0.56 -20.40 11.92
CA HIS A 153 1.60 -21.22 12.50
C HIS A 153 1.04 -22.49 13.18
N ARG A 154 -0.16 -22.39 13.74
CA ARG A 154 -0.89 -23.53 14.33
C ARG A 154 -1.66 -24.37 13.30
N GLY A 155 -1.60 -24.03 12.01
CA GLY A 155 -2.31 -24.73 10.95
C GLY A 155 -3.79 -24.32 10.79
N TYR A 156 -4.28 -23.33 11.54
CA TYR A 156 -5.66 -22.84 11.48
C TYR A 156 -5.90 -21.89 10.30
N ILE A 157 -5.58 -22.34 9.08
CA ILE A 157 -5.67 -21.53 7.86
C ILE A 157 -7.13 -21.24 7.51
N LEU A 158 -8.01 -22.28 7.54
CA LEU A 158 -9.44 -22.12 7.23
C LEU A 158 -10.16 -21.22 8.24
N PRO A 159 -9.98 -21.35 9.56
CA PRO A 159 -10.51 -20.39 10.52
C PRO A 159 -10.02 -18.95 10.28
N ALA A 160 -8.74 -18.75 9.99
CA ALA A 160 -8.21 -17.44 9.70
C ALA A 160 -8.82 -16.82 8.44
N ALA A 161 -8.99 -17.63 7.38
CA ALA A 161 -9.65 -17.20 6.15
C ALA A 161 -11.14 -16.88 6.39
N ALA A 162 -11.85 -17.73 7.15
CA ALA A 162 -13.25 -17.51 7.51
C ALA A 162 -13.44 -16.22 8.30
N ILE A 163 -12.60 -15.96 9.30
CA ILE A 163 -12.62 -14.71 10.07
C ILE A 163 -12.42 -13.50 9.13
N SER A 164 -11.39 -13.55 8.27
CA SER A 164 -11.09 -12.45 7.36
C SER A 164 -12.23 -12.19 6.34
N LEU A 165 -12.81 -13.25 5.78
CA LEU A 165 -13.96 -13.13 4.87
C LEU A 165 -15.21 -12.63 5.58
N THR A 166 -15.48 -13.08 6.80
CA THR A 166 -16.62 -12.59 7.60
C THR A 166 -16.46 -11.10 7.91
N LEU A 167 -15.27 -10.66 8.34
CA LEU A 167 -15.00 -9.25 8.58
C LEU A 167 -15.17 -8.42 7.31
N TRP A 168 -14.70 -8.92 6.16
CA TRP A 168 -14.90 -8.26 4.88
C TRP A 168 -16.38 -8.15 4.52
N ALA A 169 -17.14 -9.22 4.68
CA ALA A 169 -18.60 -9.22 4.42
C ALA A 169 -19.34 -8.24 5.34
N LEU A 170 -18.98 -8.18 6.62
CA LEU A 170 -19.51 -7.19 7.56
C LEU A 170 -19.15 -5.76 7.13
N GLY A 171 -17.95 -5.54 6.56
CA GLY A 171 -17.53 -4.25 6.01
C GLY A 171 -18.34 -3.78 4.80
N GLN A 172 -19.06 -4.69 4.11
CA GLN A 172 -19.98 -4.32 3.02
C GLN A 172 -21.36 -3.86 3.53
N MET A 173 -21.66 -4.08 4.81
CA MET A 173 -22.98 -3.79 5.36
C MET A 173 -23.10 -2.31 5.78
N PRO A 174 -24.27 -1.68 5.59
CA PRO A 174 -24.47 -0.26 5.94
C PRO A 174 -24.19 0.09 7.40
N PHE A 175 -24.39 -0.87 8.31
CA PHE A 175 -24.17 -0.65 9.75
C PHE A 175 -22.68 -0.61 10.15
N ALA A 176 -21.76 -0.97 9.25
CA ALA A 176 -20.32 -0.98 9.56
C ALA A 176 -19.79 0.40 9.99
N GLY A 177 -20.36 1.48 9.44
CA GLY A 177 -20.07 2.88 9.83
C GLY A 177 -20.89 3.42 10.99
N MET A 178 -22.05 2.81 11.31
CA MET A 178 -23.02 3.40 12.23
C MET A 178 -22.50 3.70 13.65
N ALA A 179 -21.55 2.93 14.15
CA ALA A 179 -20.96 3.18 15.46
C ALA A 179 -20.11 4.46 15.46
N PHE A 180 -19.34 4.67 14.39
CA PHE A 180 -18.51 5.87 14.21
C PHE A 180 -19.38 7.10 13.92
N ASP A 181 -20.44 6.95 13.10
CA ASP A 181 -21.42 8.01 12.82
C ASP A 181 -22.13 8.45 14.09
N ARG A 182 -22.55 7.51 14.95
CA ARG A 182 -23.17 7.79 16.24
C ARG A 182 -22.20 8.49 17.21
N ALA A 183 -20.94 8.05 17.27
CA ALA A 183 -19.93 8.69 18.08
C ALA A 183 -19.68 10.13 17.62
N GLY A 184 -19.57 10.35 16.30
CA GLY A 184 -19.48 11.67 15.69
C GLY A 184 -20.68 12.56 16.02
N ALA A 185 -21.91 12.02 15.93
CA ALA A 185 -23.14 12.74 16.27
C ALA A 185 -23.19 13.12 17.77
N VAL A 186 -22.67 12.29 18.67
CA VAL A 186 -22.58 12.64 20.11
C VAL A 186 -21.60 13.80 20.32
N LEU A 187 -20.43 13.77 19.68
CA LEU A 187 -19.47 14.88 19.74
C LEU A 187 -20.02 16.16 19.12
N GLY A 188 -20.77 16.05 18.01
CA GLY A 188 -21.44 17.18 17.37
C GLY A 188 -22.44 17.88 18.30
N ARG A 189 -23.19 17.12 19.13
CA ARG A 189 -24.05 17.69 20.18
C ARG A 189 -23.30 18.42 21.28
N LEU A 190 -22.02 18.10 21.46
CA LEU A 190 -21.12 18.77 22.40
C LEU A 190 -20.36 19.95 21.76
N GLY A 191 -20.70 20.30 20.51
CA GLY A 191 -20.08 21.39 19.77
C GLY A 191 -18.76 21.02 19.04
N TYR A 192 -18.44 19.72 18.94
CA TYR A 192 -17.25 19.24 18.25
C TYR A 192 -17.62 18.53 16.95
N GLU A 193 -17.55 19.21 15.82
CA GLU A 193 -17.81 18.63 14.50
C GLU A 193 -16.60 17.79 14.02
N VAL A 194 -16.41 16.62 14.64
CA VAL A 194 -15.38 15.66 14.26
C VAL A 194 -16.04 14.42 13.69
N SER A 195 -15.77 14.15 12.40
CA SER A 195 -16.15 12.89 11.77
C SER A 195 -15.08 11.84 12.06
N PHE A 196 -15.51 10.64 12.43
CA PHE A 196 -14.63 9.48 12.57
C PHE A 196 -14.55 8.74 11.23
N ASP A 197 -13.56 9.06 10.43
CA ASP A 197 -13.34 8.44 9.13
C ASP A 197 -11.83 8.35 8.84
N LEU A 198 -11.39 7.19 8.38
CA LEU A 198 -10.03 6.94 7.93
C LEU A 198 -9.90 6.95 6.40
N GLY A 199 -11.00 7.21 5.67
CA GLY A 199 -11.04 7.09 4.21
C GLY A 199 -10.97 5.66 3.69
N PHE A 200 -10.80 4.66 4.58
CA PHE A 200 -10.75 3.23 4.28
C PHE A 200 -11.52 2.43 5.32
N ASN A 201 -12.38 1.53 4.86
CA ASN A 201 -13.07 0.60 5.75
C ASN A 201 -12.09 -0.50 6.21
N LEU A 202 -11.72 -0.47 7.49
CA LEU A 202 -10.77 -1.43 8.07
C LEU A 202 -11.22 -2.87 7.88
N LEU A 203 -12.54 -3.15 8.02
CA LEU A 203 -13.10 -4.48 7.87
C LEU A 203 -13.00 -4.99 6.43
N GLY A 204 -13.11 -4.10 5.45
CA GLY A 204 -12.97 -4.43 4.04
C GLY A 204 -11.49 -4.67 3.68
N TRP A 205 -10.65 -3.70 3.93
CA TRP A 205 -9.25 -3.70 3.45
C TRP A 205 -8.33 -4.70 4.14
N GLN A 206 -8.70 -5.19 5.35
CA GLN A 206 -7.92 -6.23 6.02
C GLN A 206 -7.84 -7.53 5.20
N LEU A 207 -8.83 -7.81 4.31
CA LEU A 207 -8.84 -9.04 3.51
C LEU A 207 -7.61 -9.11 2.58
N ILE A 208 -7.28 -8.02 1.89
CA ILE A 208 -6.08 -7.94 1.05
C ILE A 208 -4.80 -8.05 1.90
N TYR A 209 -4.76 -7.40 3.06
CA TYR A 209 -3.62 -7.46 3.95
C TYR A 209 -3.38 -8.87 4.49
N VAL A 210 -4.43 -9.55 4.96
CA VAL A 210 -4.36 -10.93 5.48
C VAL A 210 -3.99 -11.92 4.37
N LEU A 211 -4.48 -11.72 3.14
CA LEU A 211 -4.04 -12.50 1.98
C LEU A 211 -2.52 -12.33 1.76
N GLY A 212 -2.02 -11.09 1.84
CA GLY A 212 -0.58 -10.80 1.78
C GLY A 212 0.20 -11.49 2.90
N LEU A 213 -0.32 -11.41 4.15
CA LEU A 213 0.28 -12.13 5.30
C LEU A 213 0.36 -13.62 5.05
N TYR A 214 -0.70 -14.23 4.52
CA TYR A 214 -0.73 -15.66 4.24
C TYR A 214 0.28 -16.06 3.18
N VAL A 215 0.33 -15.36 2.06
CA VAL A 215 1.32 -15.62 0.99
C VAL A 215 2.74 -15.47 1.53
N GLY A 216 3.02 -14.41 2.29
CA GLY A 216 4.33 -14.21 2.91
C GLY A 216 4.69 -15.30 3.91
N TYR A 217 3.73 -15.80 4.70
CA TYR A 217 3.94 -16.92 5.62
C TYR A 217 4.29 -18.22 4.86
N ARG A 218 3.57 -18.51 3.76
CA ARG A 218 3.85 -19.67 2.90
C ARG A 218 5.24 -19.57 2.26
N LEU A 219 5.70 -18.38 1.90
CA LEU A 219 7.08 -18.16 1.40
C LEU A 219 8.13 -18.39 2.50
N VAL A 220 7.87 -17.97 3.74
CA VAL A 220 8.76 -18.20 4.89
C VAL A 220 8.91 -19.68 5.20
N THR A 221 7.82 -20.43 5.13
CA THR A 221 7.80 -21.89 5.38
C THR A 221 8.24 -22.70 4.18
N ARG A 222 8.62 -22.05 3.06
CA ARG A 222 9.02 -22.70 1.80
C ARG A 222 7.96 -23.68 1.27
N SER A 223 6.69 -23.42 1.54
CA SER A 223 5.56 -24.27 1.15
C SER A 223 4.91 -23.83 -0.17
N VAL A 224 5.54 -22.92 -0.93
CA VAL A 224 5.10 -22.49 -2.26
C VAL A 224 6.08 -23.02 -3.29
N ASP A 225 5.58 -23.82 -4.19
CA ASP A 225 6.30 -24.25 -5.40
C ASP A 225 5.74 -23.49 -6.61
N PHE A 226 6.51 -22.55 -7.13
CA PHE A 226 6.13 -21.77 -8.30
C PHE A 226 6.34 -22.54 -9.62
N SER A 227 7.03 -23.67 -9.62
CA SER A 227 7.21 -24.50 -10.83
C SER A 227 5.87 -25.01 -11.36
N VAL A 228 4.90 -25.22 -10.47
CA VAL A 228 3.53 -25.62 -10.83
C VAL A 228 2.89 -24.62 -11.80
N LEU A 229 3.21 -23.31 -11.70
CA LEU A 229 2.66 -22.28 -12.58
C LEU A 229 3.09 -22.41 -14.06
N GLN A 230 4.08 -23.25 -14.37
CA GLN A 230 4.53 -23.51 -15.75
C GLN A 230 3.56 -24.44 -16.51
N GLY A 231 2.62 -25.07 -15.81
CA GLY A 231 1.62 -25.96 -16.43
C GLY A 231 0.69 -25.20 -17.39
N ARG A 232 0.25 -25.88 -18.47
CA ARG A 232 -0.62 -25.31 -19.52
C ARG A 232 -1.90 -24.68 -18.97
N GLN A 233 -2.50 -25.27 -17.95
CA GLN A 233 -3.72 -24.78 -17.31
C GLN A 233 -3.51 -23.39 -16.68
N TYR A 234 -2.34 -23.15 -16.09
CA TYR A 234 -2.02 -21.86 -15.47
C TYR A 234 -1.71 -20.77 -16.52
N GLU A 235 -1.10 -21.16 -17.66
CA GLU A 235 -0.94 -20.24 -18.79
C GLU A 235 -2.30 -19.87 -19.39
N LEU A 236 -3.23 -20.84 -19.53
CA LEU A 236 -4.61 -20.55 -19.95
C LEU A 236 -5.32 -19.62 -18.96
N THR A 237 -5.20 -19.89 -17.66
CA THR A 237 -5.75 -19.01 -16.60
C THR A 237 -5.16 -17.60 -16.71
N PHE A 238 -3.88 -17.45 -17.04
CA PHE A 238 -3.27 -16.14 -17.28
C PHE A 238 -3.99 -15.39 -18.42
N TYR A 239 -4.26 -16.04 -19.56
CA TYR A 239 -4.98 -15.39 -20.66
C TYR A 239 -6.44 -15.09 -20.32
N ILE A 240 -7.10 -15.94 -19.54
CA ILE A 240 -8.44 -15.64 -19.00
C ILE A 240 -8.39 -14.39 -18.10
N CYS A 241 -7.38 -14.28 -17.22
CA CYS A 241 -7.18 -13.09 -16.40
C CYS A 241 -6.88 -11.84 -17.25
N VAL A 242 -6.11 -11.95 -18.33
CA VAL A 242 -5.90 -10.84 -19.28
C VAL A 242 -7.23 -10.39 -19.89
N ALA A 243 -8.07 -11.33 -20.32
CA ALA A 243 -9.39 -10.99 -20.85
C ALA A 243 -10.29 -10.34 -19.79
N ALA A 244 -10.28 -10.85 -18.56
CA ALA A 244 -11.02 -10.26 -17.43
C ALA A 244 -10.50 -8.84 -17.09
N PHE A 245 -9.19 -8.63 -17.09
CA PHE A 245 -8.59 -7.31 -16.92
C PHE A 245 -9.05 -6.33 -17.98
N LEU A 246 -9.04 -6.73 -19.26
CA LEU A 246 -9.52 -5.89 -20.36
C LEU A 246 -11.01 -5.57 -20.23
N LEU A 247 -11.83 -6.54 -19.78
CA LEU A 247 -13.24 -6.33 -19.49
C LEU A 247 -13.44 -5.31 -18.35
N PHE A 248 -12.71 -5.45 -17.24
CA PHE A 248 -12.74 -4.49 -16.14
C PHE A 248 -12.25 -3.10 -16.58
N ALA A 249 -11.20 -3.05 -17.40
CA ALA A 249 -10.70 -1.81 -17.97
C ALA A 249 -11.77 -1.15 -18.85
N MET A 250 -12.40 -1.89 -19.76
CA MET A 250 -13.47 -1.39 -20.61
C MET A 250 -14.66 -0.87 -19.76
N LEU A 251 -15.11 -1.64 -18.78
CA LEU A 251 -16.21 -1.22 -17.88
C LEU A 251 -15.84 0.05 -17.11
N ARG A 252 -14.61 0.14 -16.64
CA ARG A 252 -14.11 1.34 -15.94
C ARG A 252 -14.13 2.58 -16.84
N GLN A 253 -13.67 2.45 -18.10
CA GLN A 253 -13.70 3.56 -19.06
C GLN A 253 -15.12 3.98 -19.42
N ILE A 254 -16.04 3.04 -19.61
CA ILE A 254 -17.46 3.32 -19.85
C ILE A 254 -18.04 4.19 -18.71
N ILE A 255 -17.67 3.90 -17.46
CA ILE A 255 -18.12 4.66 -16.29
C ILE A 255 -17.41 6.03 -16.22
N VAL A 256 -16.11 6.10 -16.45
CA VAL A 256 -15.32 7.35 -16.35
C VAL A 256 -15.72 8.35 -17.42
N PHE A 257 -16.05 7.90 -18.63
CA PHE A 257 -16.47 8.76 -19.74
C PHE A 257 -17.99 8.99 -19.81
N ASP A 258 -18.76 8.56 -18.78
CA ASP A 258 -20.23 8.70 -18.71
C ASP A 258 -20.94 8.22 -19.99
N LEU A 259 -20.44 7.13 -20.60
CA LEU A 259 -21.01 6.54 -21.82
C LEU A 259 -22.34 5.83 -21.56
N ILE A 260 -22.77 5.72 -20.31
CA ILE A 260 -24.07 5.20 -19.85
C ILE A 260 -24.80 6.30 -19.09
N SER A 261 -26.14 6.19 -19.03
CA SER A 261 -26.96 7.21 -18.39
C SER A 261 -26.44 7.58 -16.99
N ALA A 262 -26.45 8.86 -16.65
CA ALA A 262 -25.97 9.38 -15.36
C ALA A 262 -26.63 8.68 -14.15
N ARG A 263 -27.91 8.26 -14.28
CA ARG A 263 -28.63 7.49 -13.26
C ARG A 263 -28.01 6.11 -13.00
N PHE A 264 -27.59 5.43 -14.07
CA PHE A 264 -26.93 4.11 -13.98
C PHE A 264 -25.51 4.26 -13.45
N SER A 265 -24.74 5.24 -13.94
CA SER A 265 -23.40 5.55 -13.46
C SER A 265 -23.40 5.89 -11.96
N HIS A 266 -24.35 6.69 -11.49
CA HIS A 266 -24.48 7.05 -10.08
C HIS A 266 -24.80 5.82 -9.21
N HIS A 267 -25.77 4.99 -9.61
CA HIS A 267 -26.14 3.77 -8.89
C HIS A 267 -24.95 2.79 -8.81
N PHE A 268 -24.28 2.56 -9.93
CA PHE A 268 -23.10 1.69 -9.97
C PHE A 268 -21.96 2.22 -9.09
N ASN A 269 -21.62 3.49 -9.18
CA ASN A 269 -20.54 4.07 -8.40
C ASN A 269 -20.83 4.11 -6.88
N HIS A 270 -22.07 4.39 -6.48
CA HIS A 270 -22.41 4.56 -5.08
C HIS A 270 -22.88 3.28 -4.38
N GLU A 271 -23.44 2.30 -5.07
CA GLU A 271 -23.98 1.11 -4.42
C GLU A 271 -23.16 -0.16 -4.67
N LEU A 272 -22.57 -0.32 -5.87
CA LEU A 272 -21.86 -1.54 -6.22
C LEU A 272 -20.34 -1.40 -6.22
N PHE A 273 -19.80 -0.19 -6.40
CA PHE A 273 -18.36 0.06 -6.59
C PHE A 273 -17.74 0.90 -5.50
N HIS A 274 -18.15 0.71 -4.24
CA HIS A 274 -17.51 1.40 -3.10
C HIS A 274 -16.05 0.95 -2.92
N ARG A 275 -15.13 1.74 -3.48
CA ARG A 275 -13.68 1.56 -3.30
C ARG A 275 -13.30 1.57 -1.82
N GLN A 276 -13.89 2.46 -1.03
CA GLN A 276 -13.61 2.59 0.41
C GLN A 276 -13.88 1.30 1.19
N ASN A 277 -14.87 0.52 0.78
CA ASN A 277 -15.24 -0.75 1.43
C ASN A 277 -14.53 -1.97 0.81
N LEU A 278 -13.70 -1.78 -0.23
CA LEU A 278 -13.15 -2.86 -1.02
C LEU A 278 -14.26 -3.79 -1.55
N SER A 279 -15.18 -3.24 -2.33
CA SER A 279 -16.30 -4.01 -2.89
C SER A 279 -15.84 -5.21 -3.71
N VAL A 280 -16.78 -6.13 -3.99
CA VAL A 280 -16.49 -7.39 -4.72
C VAL A 280 -15.73 -7.15 -6.02
N ILE A 281 -16.08 -6.11 -6.78
CA ILE A 281 -15.41 -5.83 -8.07
C ILE A 281 -13.97 -5.37 -7.88
N HIS A 282 -13.69 -4.53 -6.87
CA HIS A 282 -12.34 -4.09 -6.55
C HIS A 282 -11.48 -5.25 -6.08
N PHE A 283 -12.04 -6.14 -5.25
CA PHE A 283 -11.35 -7.34 -4.79
C PHE A 283 -11.12 -8.33 -5.94
N ALA A 284 -12.12 -8.57 -6.80
CA ALA A 284 -11.98 -9.44 -7.97
C ALA A 284 -10.95 -8.90 -8.97
N SER A 285 -10.99 -7.60 -9.28
CA SER A 285 -9.99 -6.95 -10.13
C SER A 285 -8.58 -7.09 -9.54
N PHE A 286 -8.43 -6.86 -8.22
CA PHE A 286 -7.16 -7.05 -7.53
C PHE A 286 -6.64 -8.50 -7.64
N LEU A 287 -7.50 -9.52 -7.49
CA LEU A 287 -7.10 -10.93 -7.64
C LEU A 287 -6.65 -11.25 -9.06
N VAL A 288 -7.32 -10.69 -10.07
CA VAL A 288 -6.93 -10.80 -11.48
C VAL A 288 -5.55 -10.19 -11.68
N ASP A 289 -5.32 -8.96 -11.22
CA ASP A 289 -4.05 -8.27 -11.32
C ASP A 289 -2.93 -9.03 -10.59
N LEU A 290 -3.22 -9.50 -9.37
CA LEU A 290 -2.27 -10.28 -8.57
C LEU A 290 -1.86 -11.58 -9.26
N TYR A 291 -2.83 -12.31 -9.83
CA TYR A 291 -2.54 -13.53 -10.56
C TYR A 291 -1.71 -13.25 -11.81
N MET A 292 -2.12 -12.27 -12.63
CA MET A 292 -1.41 -11.89 -13.86
C MET A 292 0.04 -11.49 -13.58
N LEU A 293 0.26 -10.61 -12.61
CA LEU A 293 1.60 -10.14 -12.25
C LEU A 293 2.45 -11.26 -11.66
N THR A 294 1.87 -12.11 -10.80
CA THR A 294 2.58 -13.25 -10.20
C THR A 294 2.96 -14.27 -11.25
N TRP A 295 2.02 -14.68 -12.11
CA TRP A 295 2.28 -15.65 -13.18
C TRP A 295 3.32 -15.11 -14.16
N LEU A 296 3.19 -13.86 -14.60
CA LEU A 296 4.12 -13.22 -15.52
C LEU A 296 5.52 -13.12 -14.91
N ALA A 297 5.61 -12.78 -13.60
CA ALA A 297 6.88 -12.71 -12.90
C ALA A 297 7.53 -14.09 -12.66
N GLN A 298 6.77 -15.17 -12.47
CA GLN A 298 7.31 -16.48 -12.09
C GLN A 298 7.41 -17.45 -13.27
N ALA A 299 6.36 -17.57 -14.07
CA ALA A 299 6.24 -18.52 -15.17
C ALA A 299 6.35 -17.88 -16.56
N GLY A 300 6.13 -16.57 -16.67
CA GLY A 300 6.13 -15.86 -17.96
C GLY A 300 7.35 -16.05 -18.85
N PRO A 301 8.60 -16.14 -18.31
CA PRO A 301 9.79 -16.45 -19.14
C PRO A 301 9.72 -17.79 -19.86
N SER A 302 8.92 -18.75 -19.36
CA SER A 302 8.68 -20.07 -19.95
C SER A 302 7.41 -20.13 -20.79
N ALA A 303 6.72 -19.00 -21.01
CA ALA A 303 5.49 -18.93 -21.79
C ALA A 303 5.70 -19.35 -23.23
N ARG A 304 4.68 -19.94 -23.86
CA ARG A 304 4.72 -20.35 -25.29
C ARG A 304 4.78 -19.15 -26.22
N SER A 305 4.04 -18.09 -25.92
CA SER A 305 4.02 -16.86 -26.71
C SER A 305 5.30 -16.05 -26.54
N ALA A 306 5.95 -15.67 -27.63
CA ALA A 306 7.11 -14.79 -27.62
C ALA A 306 6.78 -13.38 -27.03
N VAL A 307 5.56 -12.90 -27.28
CA VAL A 307 5.07 -11.61 -26.75
C VAL A 307 5.00 -11.69 -25.22
N THR A 308 4.43 -12.78 -24.69
CA THR A 308 4.30 -12.99 -23.24
C THR A 308 5.66 -13.12 -22.57
N ARG A 309 6.63 -13.81 -23.19
CA ARG A 309 8.01 -13.90 -22.68
C ARG A 309 8.68 -12.52 -22.60
N ARG A 310 8.58 -11.72 -23.67
CA ARG A 310 9.11 -10.34 -23.67
C ARG A 310 8.43 -9.46 -22.62
N ALA A 311 7.11 -9.59 -22.45
CA ALA A 311 6.39 -8.87 -21.40
C ALA A 311 6.87 -9.25 -20.00
N ALA A 312 7.14 -10.54 -19.75
CA ALA A 312 7.69 -11.03 -18.49
C ALA A 312 9.11 -10.49 -18.23
N GLU A 313 9.96 -10.48 -19.25
CA GLU A 313 11.31 -9.91 -19.16
C GLU A 313 11.26 -8.40 -18.89
N ALA A 314 10.40 -7.67 -19.60
CA ALA A 314 10.19 -6.24 -19.41
C ALA A 314 9.68 -5.92 -18.00
N LEU A 315 8.70 -6.70 -17.48
CA LEU A 315 8.19 -6.56 -16.13
C LEU A 315 9.30 -6.77 -15.09
N ARG A 316 10.04 -7.86 -15.21
CA ARG A 316 11.14 -8.15 -14.28
C ARG A 316 12.22 -7.07 -14.36
N TRP A 317 12.60 -6.67 -15.57
CA TRP A 317 13.57 -5.60 -15.80
C TRP A 317 13.13 -4.30 -15.13
N PHE A 318 11.87 -3.88 -15.33
CA PHE A 318 11.33 -2.63 -14.78
C PHE A 318 11.30 -2.64 -13.25
N PHE A 319 10.69 -3.67 -12.65
CA PHE A 319 10.53 -3.74 -11.19
C PHE A 319 11.80 -4.09 -10.42
N THR A 320 12.89 -4.43 -11.10
CA THR A 320 14.22 -4.59 -10.49
C THR A 320 15.14 -3.38 -10.68
N ARG A 321 14.64 -2.28 -11.29
CA ARG A 321 15.43 -1.05 -11.42
C ARG A 321 15.82 -0.49 -10.07
N SER A 322 17.07 -0.08 -9.95
CA SER A 322 17.66 0.39 -8.70
C SER A 322 16.89 1.53 -8.06
N PHE A 323 16.33 2.44 -8.86
CA PHE A 323 15.55 3.58 -8.35
C PHE A 323 14.25 3.13 -7.69
N LEU A 324 13.48 2.18 -8.28
CA LEU A 324 12.26 1.63 -7.68
C LEU A 324 12.57 0.86 -6.41
N VAL A 325 13.56 -0.04 -6.48
CA VAL A 325 14.01 -0.84 -5.34
C VAL A 325 14.44 0.06 -4.18
N PHE A 326 15.17 1.14 -4.49
CA PHE A 326 15.62 2.09 -3.48
C PHE A 326 14.47 2.80 -2.76
N LEU A 327 13.48 3.30 -3.49
CA LEU A 327 12.28 3.92 -2.88
C LEU A 327 11.50 2.91 -2.04
N GLY A 328 11.29 1.69 -2.54
CA GLY A 328 10.56 0.65 -1.83
C GLY A 328 11.24 0.21 -0.53
N GLN A 329 12.58 0.23 -0.47
CA GLN A 329 13.34 -0.05 0.75
C GLN A 329 13.17 0.99 1.85
N HIS A 330 12.79 2.22 1.48
CA HIS A 330 12.59 3.36 2.36
C HIS A 330 11.12 3.82 2.43
N SER A 331 10.18 2.90 2.17
CA SER A 331 8.78 3.20 1.91
C SER A 331 8.07 4.01 2.99
N LEU A 332 8.39 3.86 4.27
CA LEU A 332 7.77 4.63 5.35
C LEU A 332 8.18 6.11 5.29
N GLN A 333 9.47 6.38 5.08
CA GLN A 333 10.01 7.73 4.98
C GLN A 333 9.49 8.42 3.71
N VAL A 334 9.47 7.69 2.60
CA VAL A 334 8.95 8.16 1.32
C VAL A 334 7.47 8.47 1.42
N PHE A 335 6.69 7.61 2.09
CA PHE A 335 5.26 7.86 2.31
C PHE A 335 5.00 9.09 3.19
N ALA A 336 5.73 9.25 4.30
CA ALA A 336 5.57 10.43 5.15
C ALA A 336 5.91 11.73 4.40
N TRP A 337 6.96 11.71 3.57
CA TRP A 337 7.33 12.83 2.71
C TRP A 337 6.27 13.13 1.65
N HIS A 338 5.71 12.08 1.03
CA HIS A 338 4.63 12.20 0.06
C HIS A 338 3.45 13.01 0.63
N VAL A 339 3.02 12.71 1.86
CA VAL A 339 1.95 13.46 2.54
C VAL A 339 2.33 14.94 2.68
N LEU A 340 3.54 15.24 3.15
CA LEU A 340 3.99 16.64 3.32
C LEU A 340 4.04 17.41 2.00
N VAL A 341 4.55 16.79 0.94
CA VAL A 341 4.63 17.42 -0.40
C VAL A 341 3.23 17.64 -0.97
N LEU A 342 2.32 16.68 -0.79
CA LEU A 342 0.92 16.83 -1.22
C LEU A 342 0.27 18.03 -0.54
N TYR A 343 0.39 18.14 0.80
CA TYR A 343 -0.17 19.25 1.55
C TYR A 343 0.45 20.60 1.14
N ALA A 344 1.77 20.63 0.94
CA ALA A 344 2.46 21.82 0.46
C ALA A 344 1.95 22.24 -0.94
N ALA A 345 1.78 21.29 -1.85
CA ALA A 345 1.26 21.56 -3.19
C ALA A 345 -0.18 22.10 -3.14
N ILE A 346 -1.06 21.50 -2.35
CA ILE A 346 -2.46 21.98 -2.20
C ILE A 346 -2.49 23.39 -1.62
N LEU A 347 -1.69 23.67 -0.59
CA LEU A 347 -1.62 25.00 0.03
C LEU A 347 -1.08 26.06 -0.97
N LEU A 348 -0.01 25.74 -1.70
CA LEU A 348 0.60 26.67 -2.67
C LEU A 348 -0.29 26.95 -3.89
N THR A 349 -1.11 25.98 -4.28
CA THR A 349 -2.04 26.12 -5.41
C THR A 349 -3.44 26.58 -4.99
N HIS A 350 -3.66 26.78 -3.68
CA HIS A 350 -4.99 27.03 -3.10
C HIS A 350 -6.03 25.97 -3.51
N GLY A 351 -5.59 24.73 -3.74
CA GLY A 351 -6.43 23.63 -4.18
C GLY A 351 -6.98 23.77 -5.60
N GLN A 352 -6.36 24.60 -6.45
CA GLN A 352 -6.81 24.88 -7.80
C GLN A 352 -5.83 24.37 -8.86
N PRO A 353 -6.32 23.99 -10.05
CA PRO A 353 -5.46 23.65 -11.18
C PRO A 353 -4.62 24.87 -11.61
N ILE A 354 -3.32 24.62 -11.85
CA ILE A 354 -2.35 25.69 -12.24
C ILE A 354 -1.95 25.63 -13.71
N GLY A 355 -2.70 24.88 -14.52
CA GLY A 355 -2.44 24.66 -15.94
C GLY A 355 -1.61 23.40 -16.21
N GLU A 356 -1.71 22.89 -17.44
CA GLU A 356 -1.18 21.57 -17.83
C GLU A 356 0.33 21.43 -17.64
N ILE A 357 1.11 22.42 -18.13
CA ILE A 357 2.59 22.38 -18.10
C ILE A 357 3.08 22.55 -16.66
N SER A 358 2.59 23.58 -15.95
CA SER A 358 2.99 23.86 -14.58
C SER A 358 2.61 22.71 -13.64
N GLY A 359 1.39 22.18 -13.77
CA GLY A 359 0.92 21.04 -12.98
C GLY A 359 1.74 19.79 -13.25
N SER A 360 2.07 19.49 -14.51
CA SER A 360 2.93 18.36 -14.89
C SER A 360 4.34 18.50 -14.30
N LEU A 361 4.92 19.68 -14.32
CA LEU A 361 6.23 19.95 -13.72
C LEU A 361 6.20 19.79 -12.19
N VAL A 362 5.12 20.21 -11.52
CA VAL A 362 4.94 19.98 -10.08
C VAL A 362 4.86 18.49 -9.77
N ILE A 363 4.09 17.70 -10.52
CA ILE A 363 4.01 16.24 -10.33
C ILE A 363 5.37 15.59 -10.52
N LEU A 364 6.10 15.93 -11.59
CA LEU A 364 7.44 15.36 -11.85
C LEU A 364 8.45 15.77 -10.77
N GLY A 365 8.44 17.02 -10.33
CA GLY A 365 9.28 17.51 -9.23
C GLY A 365 8.95 16.83 -7.90
N ALA A 366 7.67 16.65 -7.61
CA ALA A 366 7.21 15.94 -6.43
C ALA A 366 7.65 14.46 -6.44
N VAL A 367 7.51 13.76 -7.56
CA VAL A 367 8.01 12.39 -7.73
C VAL A 367 9.53 12.33 -7.55
N ALA A 368 10.27 13.27 -8.15
CA ALA A 368 11.72 13.36 -7.97
C ALA A 368 12.10 13.61 -6.51
N SER A 369 11.32 14.42 -5.77
CA SER A 369 11.58 14.72 -4.37
C SER A 369 11.48 13.49 -3.44
N LEU A 370 10.81 12.39 -3.85
CA LEU A 370 10.73 11.14 -3.07
C LEU A 370 12.09 10.52 -2.77
N PHE A 371 13.11 10.83 -3.58
CA PHE A 371 14.49 10.38 -3.35
C PHE A 371 15.17 11.08 -2.17
N ILE A 372 14.72 12.27 -1.77
CA ILE A 372 15.28 13.03 -0.66
C ILE A 372 15.19 12.26 0.67
N PRO A 373 13.99 11.89 1.17
CA PRO A 373 13.86 11.16 2.43
C PRO A 373 14.49 9.76 2.36
N ALA A 374 14.45 9.10 1.20
CA ALA A 374 15.11 7.81 1.00
C ALA A 374 16.62 7.93 1.14
N GLY A 375 17.24 8.94 0.53
CA GLY A 375 18.67 9.22 0.62
C GLY A 375 19.11 9.60 2.03
N LEU A 376 18.36 10.49 2.69
CA LEU A 376 18.63 10.89 4.08
C LEU A 376 18.57 9.70 5.04
N HIS A 377 17.56 8.84 4.90
CA HIS A 377 17.43 7.64 5.73
C HIS A 377 18.55 6.62 5.44
N ALA A 378 18.92 6.44 4.17
CA ALA A 378 20.05 5.58 3.80
C ALA A 378 21.37 6.06 4.42
N ALA A 379 21.65 7.37 4.33
CA ALA A 379 22.84 7.97 4.93
C ALA A 379 22.84 7.83 6.46
N TYR A 380 21.71 8.07 7.12
CA TYR A 380 21.55 7.89 8.56
C TYR A 380 21.85 6.43 9.00
N ARG A 381 21.27 5.44 8.29
CA ARG A 381 21.53 4.02 8.57
C ARG A 381 23.00 3.63 8.36
N LYS A 382 23.66 4.19 7.34
CA LYS A 382 25.08 3.95 7.09
C LYS A 382 25.94 4.47 8.25
N ARG A 383 25.64 5.68 8.75
CA ARG A 383 26.32 6.26 9.91
C ARG A 383 26.14 5.44 11.19
N GLN A 384 24.92 4.93 11.44
CA GLN A 384 24.65 4.07 12.61
C GLN A 384 25.44 2.75 12.54
N LYS A 385 25.50 2.10 11.36
CA LYS A 385 26.28 0.87 11.19
C LYS A 385 27.78 1.11 11.41
N GLY A 386 28.33 2.23 10.90
CA GLY A 386 29.74 2.58 11.10
C GLY A 386 30.10 2.88 12.57
N ARG A 387 29.10 3.33 13.38
CA ARG A 387 29.31 3.54 14.85
C ARG A 387 29.17 2.25 15.67
N ALA A 388 28.47 1.22 15.13
CA ALA A 388 28.24 -0.04 15.82
C ALA A 388 29.34 -1.10 15.62
N ILE A 389 30.36 -0.83 14.79
CA ILE A 389 31.52 -1.68 14.63
C ILE A 389 32.60 -1.15 15.58
N PRO A 390 32.90 -1.82 16.71
CA PRO A 390 34.04 -1.46 17.54
C PRO A 390 35.32 -1.62 16.72
N ALA A 391 36.27 -0.72 16.91
CA ALA A 391 37.58 -0.72 16.21
C ALA A 391 38.44 -2.00 16.38
N HIS A 392 37.95 -2.96 17.18
CA HIS A 392 38.65 -4.24 17.45
C HIS A 392 38.20 -5.42 16.59
N ALA A 393 37.28 -5.24 15.61
CA ALA A 393 36.75 -6.33 14.78
C ALA A 393 37.40 -6.40 13.37
N LEU A 394 38.54 -5.77 13.15
CA LEU A 394 39.20 -5.76 11.84
C LEU A 394 40.19 -6.92 11.62
N ASP A 395 40.32 -7.88 12.56
CA ASP A 395 41.23 -9.03 12.47
C ASP A 395 40.49 -10.39 12.45
N VAL A 396 39.51 -10.54 11.60
CA VAL A 396 38.99 -11.88 11.25
C VAL A 396 39.08 -12.06 9.74
N PRO A 397 39.86 -13.05 9.25
CA PRO A 397 40.02 -13.28 7.81
C PRO A 397 38.67 -13.68 7.20
N ALA A 398 38.40 -13.12 6.04
CA ALA A 398 37.27 -13.46 5.20
C ALA A 398 37.34 -14.93 4.77
N SER A 399 36.56 -15.80 5.45
CA SER A 399 36.34 -17.15 5.01
C SER A 399 34.84 -17.43 4.88
N HIS A 400 34.54 -17.90 3.68
CA HIS A 400 33.26 -18.43 3.21
C HIS A 400 32.19 -17.43 2.77
N GLU A 401 32.38 -16.90 1.53
CA GLU A 401 31.28 -16.67 0.62
C GLU A 401 30.54 -18.00 0.40
N GLN A 402 29.37 -18.16 1.00
CA GLN A 402 28.48 -19.23 0.60
C GLN A 402 27.87 -18.86 -0.75
N GLU A 403 28.43 -19.48 -1.80
CA GLU A 403 27.88 -19.48 -3.14
C GLU A 403 26.42 -19.99 -3.11
N TRP A 404 25.55 -19.25 -3.76
CA TRP A 404 24.18 -19.65 -4.06
C TRP A 404 24.18 -20.89 -4.97
N PRO A 405 23.29 -21.87 -4.81
CA PRO A 405 23.11 -22.90 -5.80
C PRO A 405 22.62 -22.25 -7.09
N ARG A 406 23.49 -22.20 -8.09
CA ARG A 406 23.11 -21.92 -9.48
C ARG A 406 22.09 -22.98 -9.89
N PHE A 407 20.93 -22.55 -10.35
CA PHE A 407 19.98 -23.43 -11.02
C PHE A 407 20.73 -24.06 -12.21
N ARG A 408 21.02 -25.35 -12.13
CA ARG A 408 21.49 -26.11 -13.28
C ARG A 408 20.40 -26.06 -14.33
N GLN A 409 20.69 -25.45 -15.45
CA GLN A 409 20.03 -25.75 -16.72
C GLN A 409 20.39 -27.20 -17.03
N SER A 410 19.48 -28.13 -16.81
CA SER A 410 19.59 -29.45 -17.41
C SER A 410 19.17 -29.32 -18.87
N ALA A 411 20.17 -29.31 -19.75
CA ALA A 411 19.98 -29.63 -21.15
C ALA A 411 19.62 -31.13 -21.26
N ALA A 412 18.44 -31.42 -21.77
CA ALA A 412 18.08 -32.56 -22.61
C ALA A 412 16.69 -32.29 -23.22
#